data_9445d0eccf0d2674eb5542850fb47c6b
#
_entry.id   9445d0eccf0d2674eb5542850fb47c6b
#
_cell.length_a   1.000
_cell.length_b   1.000
_cell.length_c   1.000
_cell.angle_alpha   90.00
_cell.angle_beta   90.00
_cell.angle_gamma   90.00
#
_symmetry.space_group_name_H-M   'P 1'
#
loop_
_entity.id
_entity.type
_entity.pdbx_description
1 polymer ?
#
loop_
_entity_poly.entity_id
_entity_poly.type
_entity_poly.pdbx_seq_one_letter_code
_entity_poly.pdbx_strand_id
1 'polypeptide(L)'
;IRQLWMKDLNDYEGMLKGLEVLTRNFEDTKIIAYLATNNAGGNHLSLKELAHPYAGNYAVDVKNASSLRIEDLAKYNAIDACSTFWVYNTYTPLMVDAQQEDIYRSLMLPSLKTIIAAEMTGMPMDKDSVKACEDHIKQVVQESKHIIDNHPIILKVVTKLRTEAMHKKNATLKTIQHPIEKFTAEFNPGSPIQLIELLYGTLELPVLFKTNTGKPKTSAKVFEALYHHTDDDSVKTLLEALVVNRKALKILTTFITAFHNAIDTNSGARWLY
;
A
#
# COMPACT_ATOMS: atom_id res chain seq x y z
N ILE A 1 -3.35 -15.50 18.70
CA ILE A 1 -3.59 -16.96 18.58
C ILE A 1 -2.27 -17.69 18.42
N ARG A 2 -1.47 -17.42 17.38
CA ARG A 2 -0.20 -18.11 17.11
C ARG A 2 0.72 -18.16 18.33
N GLN A 3 0.94 -17.04 18.99
CA GLN A 3 1.89 -16.93 20.13
C GLN A 3 1.40 -17.60 21.42
N LEU A 4 0.10 -17.76 21.61
CA LEU A 4 -0.47 -18.18 22.88
C LEU A 4 -1.08 -19.60 22.83
N TRP A 5 -1.52 -20.07 21.67
CA TRP A 5 -2.25 -21.32 21.50
C TRP A 5 -1.60 -22.32 20.56
N MET A 6 -0.77 -21.86 19.60
CA MET A 6 -0.13 -22.76 18.64
C MET A 6 1.29 -23.10 19.07
N LYS A 7 1.67 -24.36 19.00
CA LYS A 7 3.05 -24.84 19.22
C LYS A 7 3.95 -24.51 18.03
N ASP A 8 3.40 -24.65 16.83
CA ASP A 8 4.00 -24.32 15.56
C ASP A 8 2.93 -23.96 14.53
N LEU A 9 3.32 -23.64 13.30
CA LEU A 9 2.39 -23.23 12.25
C LEU A 9 1.47 -24.35 11.74
N ASN A 10 1.75 -25.60 12.07
CA ASN A 10 0.93 -26.76 11.72
C ASN A 10 -0.01 -27.20 12.86
N ASP A 11 0.05 -26.53 14.02
CA ASP A 11 -0.82 -26.84 15.16
C ASP A 11 -2.24 -26.31 14.93
N TYR A 12 -2.97 -27.02 14.06
CA TYR A 12 -4.33 -26.69 13.69
C TYR A 12 -5.30 -26.77 14.86
N GLU A 13 -5.07 -27.71 15.80
CA GLU A 13 -5.89 -27.86 17.00
C GLU A 13 -5.71 -26.65 17.94
N GLY A 14 -4.48 -26.23 18.19
CA GLY A 14 -4.17 -25.02 18.95
C GLY A 14 -4.75 -23.78 18.29
N MET A 15 -4.70 -23.70 16.97
CA MET A 15 -5.33 -22.60 16.20
C MET A 15 -6.83 -22.53 16.43
N LEU A 16 -7.55 -23.65 16.27
CA LEU A 16 -9.01 -23.68 16.46
C LEU A 16 -9.41 -23.34 17.89
N LYS A 17 -8.70 -23.88 18.88
CA LYS A 17 -8.92 -23.55 20.28
C LYS A 17 -8.71 -22.07 20.58
N GLY A 18 -7.63 -21.48 20.08
CA GLY A 18 -7.38 -20.06 20.22
C GLY A 18 -8.43 -19.19 19.53
N LEU A 19 -8.87 -19.58 18.35
CA LEU A 19 -9.96 -18.92 17.64
C LEU A 19 -11.25 -18.96 18.45
N GLU A 20 -11.65 -20.13 18.95
CA GLU A 20 -12.86 -20.29 19.77
C GLU A 20 -12.82 -19.39 21.00
N VAL A 21 -11.72 -19.42 21.76
CA VAL A 21 -11.59 -18.64 22.99
C VAL A 21 -11.64 -17.15 22.74
N LEU A 22 -10.88 -16.66 21.74
CA LEU A 22 -10.77 -15.22 21.47
C LEU A 22 -12.00 -14.65 20.75
N THR A 23 -12.78 -15.48 20.07
CA THR A 23 -13.97 -15.03 19.34
C THR A 23 -15.30 -15.43 20.00
N ARG A 24 -15.28 -15.92 21.25
CA ARG A 24 -16.48 -16.36 21.94
C ARG A 24 -17.49 -15.23 22.16
N ASN A 25 -17.01 -14.07 22.60
CA ASN A 25 -17.82 -12.90 22.92
C ASN A 25 -17.17 -11.63 22.34
N PHE A 26 -16.75 -11.65 21.07
CA PHE A 26 -16.13 -10.49 20.46
C PHE A 26 -17.15 -9.70 19.65
N GLU A 27 -16.88 -8.41 19.53
CA GLU A 27 -17.61 -7.45 18.73
C GLU A 27 -16.60 -6.70 17.82
N ASP A 28 -17.02 -6.30 16.65
CA ASP A 28 -16.19 -5.49 15.75
C ASP A 28 -16.80 -4.09 15.60
N THR A 29 -16.18 -3.13 16.26
CA THR A 29 -16.64 -1.73 16.28
C THR A 29 -16.57 -1.04 14.92
N LYS A 30 -15.68 -1.49 14.04
CA LYS A 30 -15.60 -0.98 12.67
C LYS A 30 -16.78 -1.44 11.83
N ILE A 31 -17.18 -2.71 11.93
CA ILE A 31 -18.36 -3.24 11.24
C ILE A 31 -19.62 -2.61 11.81
N ILE A 32 -19.73 -2.48 13.14
CA ILE A 32 -20.85 -1.81 13.79
C ILE A 32 -21.00 -0.36 13.27
N ALA A 33 -19.93 0.42 13.28
CA ALA A 33 -19.95 1.79 12.78
C ALA A 33 -20.29 1.87 11.30
N TYR A 34 -19.78 0.94 10.48
CA TYR A 34 -20.13 0.84 9.06
C TYR A 34 -21.64 0.65 8.85
N LEU A 35 -22.23 -0.31 9.54
CA LEU A 35 -23.65 -0.60 9.44
C LEU A 35 -24.53 0.51 10.02
N ALA A 36 -24.10 1.14 11.12
CA ALA A 36 -24.80 2.26 11.75
C ALA A 36 -24.87 3.51 10.86
N THR A 37 -23.83 3.76 10.05
CA THR A 37 -23.75 4.98 9.24
C THR A 37 -24.21 4.78 7.81
N ASN A 38 -24.33 3.53 7.36
CA ASN A 38 -24.69 3.14 5.98
C ASN A 38 -24.04 4.02 4.91
N ASN A 39 -22.79 4.39 5.13
CA ASN A 39 -22.09 5.37 4.31
C ASN A 39 -21.30 4.67 3.20
N ALA A 40 -21.92 4.48 2.05
CA ALA A 40 -21.33 3.81 0.89
C ALA A 40 -20.19 4.59 0.21
N GLY A 41 -20.00 5.86 0.53
CA GLY A 41 -19.11 6.77 -0.19
C GLY A 41 -17.98 7.33 0.66
N GLY A 42 -16.90 6.55 0.93
CA GLY A 42 -15.71 7.08 1.58
C GLY A 42 -15.77 7.11 3.10
N ASN A 43 -16.16 5.99 3.68
CA ASN A 43 -16.30 5.83 5.14
C ASN A 43 -14.98 6.07 5.87
N HIS A 44 -14.98 7.04 6.73
CA HIS A 44 -13.93 7.29 7.70
C HIS A 44 -14.15 6.37 8.92
N LEU A 45 -13.71 5.10 8.80
CA LEU A 45 -13.95 4.05 9.79
C LEU A 45 -12.70 3.71 10.62
N SER A 46 -11.67 4.54 10.59
CA SER A 46 -10.54 4.37 11.50
C SER A 46 -10.97 4.68 12.93
N LEU A 47 -10.42 3.95 13.90
CA LEU A 47 -10.72 4.20 15.32
C LEU A 47 -10.49 5.67 15.70
N LYS A 48 -9.44 6.28 15.15
CA LYS A 48 -9.09 7.68 15.46
C LYS A 48 -10.13 8.67 14.94
N GLU A 49 -10.67 8.42 13.76
CA GLU A 49 -11.73 9.27 13.20
C GLU A 49 -13.06 9.07 13.94
N LEU A 50 -13.45 7.82 14.18
CA LEU A 50 -14.68 7.50 14.91
C LEU A 50 -14.65 8.02 16.34
N ALA A 51 -13.53 7.92 17.03
CA ALA A 51 -13.39 8.34 18.42
C ALA A 51 -12.97 9.79 18.61
N HIS A 52 -12.74 10.56 17.54
CA HIS A 52 -12.33 11.95 17.63
C HIS A 52 -13.27 12.82 18.51
N PRO A 53 -14.60 12.66 18.46
CA PRO A 53 -15.50 13.39 19.34
C PRO A 53 -15.30 13.11 20.85
N TYR A 54 -14.78 11.92 21.18
CA TYR A 54 -14.49 11.48 22.55
C TYR A 54 -13.07 11.82 22.98
N ALA A 55 -12.07 11.41 22.19
CA ALA A 55 -10.66 11.47 22.54
C ALA A 55 -9.97 12.79 22.08
N GLY A 56 -10.57 13.54 21.14
CA GLY A 56 -10.01 14.79 20.64
C GLY A 56 -8.57 14.62 20.16
N ASN A 57 -7.67 15.49 20.61
CA ASN A 57 -6.26 15.48 20.23
C ASN A 57 -5.48 14.23 20.68
N TYR A 58 -6.04 13.38 21.54
CA TYR A 58 -5.45 12.09 21.91
C TYR A 58 -5.75 10.98 20.88
N ALA A 59 -6.68 11.21 19.95
CA ALA A 59 -6.95 10.31 18.83
C ALA A 59 -5.86 10.44 17.75
N VAL A 60 -4.63 10.04 18.06
CA VAL A 60 -3.45 10.17 17.19
C VAL A 60 -2.94 8.79 16.80
N ASP A 61 -2.59 8.61 15.52
CA ASP A 61 -1.91 7.40 15.06
C ASP A 61 -0.40 7.47 15.33
N VAL A 62 0.12 6.43 15.97
CA VAL A 62 1.55 6.25 16.15
C VAL A 62 2.09 5.32 15.08
N LYS A 63 2.94 5.84 14.18
CA LYS A 63 3.50 5.07 13.04
C LYS A 63 4.37 3.89 13.45
N ASN A 64 5.04 3.99 14.59
CA ASN A 64 5.91 2.93 15.11
C ASN A 64 5.73 2.78 16.62
N ALA A 65 4.74 2.00 17.01
CA ALA A 65 4.43 1.75 18.41
C ALA A 65 5.59 1.04 19.16
N SER A 66 6.40 0.25 18.47
CA SER A 66 7.53 -0.46 19.08
C SER A 66 8.68 0.46 19.52
N SER A 67 8.72 1.70 19.02
CA SER A 67 9.73 2.70 19.42
C SER A 67 9.31 3.56 20.63
N LEU A 68 8.09 3.41 21.12
CA LEU A 68 7.61 4.14 22.29
C LEU A 68 8.21 3.60 23.57
N ARG A 69 8.39 4.48 24.57
CA ARG A 69 8.65 4.04 25.94
C ARG A 69 7.43 3.31 26.49
N ILE A 70 7.63 2.42 27.45
CA ILE A 70 6.56 1.56 27.97
C ILE A 70 5.39 2.38 28.57
N GLU A 71 5.66 3.50 29.21
CA GLU A 71 4.64 4.38 29.78
C GLU A 71 3.81 5.06 28.70
N ASP A 72 4.45 5.52 27.62
CA ASP A 72 3.79 6.17 26.49
C ASP A 72 2.95 5.14 25.70
N LEU A 73 3.48 3.93 25.55
CA LEU A 73 2.76 2.81 24.93
C LEU A 73 1.54 2.39 25.76
N ALA A 74 1.69 2.30 27.09
CA ALA A 74 0.58 1.97 27.98
C ALA A 74 -0.52 3.03 27.92
N LYS A 75 -0.15 4.32 27.94
CA LYS A 75 -1.09 5.42 27.74
C LYS A 75 -1.80 5.37 26.40
N TYR A 76 -1.06 5.14 25.33
CA TYR A 76 -1.61 5.00 23.98
C TYR A 76 -2.62 3.86 23.90
N ASN A 77 -2.27 2.69 24.43
CA ASN A 77 -3.16 1.51 24.45
C ASN A 77 -4.40 1.73 25.32
N ALA A 78 -4.27 2.42 26.45
CA ALA A 78 -5.41 2.75 27.31
C ALA A 78 -6.40 3.69 26.60
N ILE A 79 -5.90 4.70 25.89
CA ILE A 79 -6.73 5.62 25.10
C ILE A 79 -7.45 4.84 23.98
N ASP A 80 -6.75 3.93 23.29
CA ASP A 80 -7.34 3.12 22.23
C ASP A 80 -8.44 2.17 22.77
N ALA A 81 -8.22 1.56 23.94
CA ALA A 81 -9.21 0.72 24.59
C ALA A 81 -10.47 1.50 24.98
N CYS A 82 -10.29 2.66 25.63
CA CYS A 82 -11.42 3.53 26.00
C CYS A 82 -12.15 4.06 24.76
N SER A 83 -11.42 4.43 23.72
CA SER A 83 -11.98 4.88 22.44
C SER A 83 -12.80 3.77 21.77
N THR A 84 -12.29 2.56 21.76
CA THR A 84 -13.00 1.39 21.19
C THR A 84 -14.31 1.13 21.94
N PHE A 85 -14.29 1.18 23.27
CA PHE A 85 -15.48 1.02 24.09
C PHE A 85 -16.50 2.14 23.87
N TRP A 86 -16.04 3.38 23.75
CA TRP A 86 -16.90 4.52 23.44
C TRP A 86 -17.54 4.36 22.04
N VAL A 87 -16.79 3.97 21.02
CA VAL A 87 -17.31 3.69 19.67
C VAL A 87 -18.37 2.61 19.72
N TYR A 88 -18.12 1.51 20.44
CA TYR A 88 -19.09 0.46 20.64
C TYR A 88 -20.41 0.99 21.20
N ASN A 89 -20.37 1.69 22.32
CA ASN A 89 -21.56 2.22 22.99
C ASN A 89 -22.30 3.29 22.14
N THR A 90 -21.59 4.03 21.34
CA THR A 90 -22.18 5.09 20.50
C THR A 90 -22.84 4.52 19.26
N TYR A 91 -22.19 3.59 18.57
CA TYR A 91 -22.66 3.13 17.26
C TYR A 91 -23.58 1.90 17.33
N THR A 92 -23.53 1.09 18.39
CA THR A 92 -24.42 -0.08 18.53
C THR A 92 -25.91 0.32 18.53
N PRO A 93 -26.37 1.30 19.33
CA PRO A 93 -27.76 1.74 19.25
C PRO A 93 -28.16 2.25 17.86
N LEU A 94 -27.28 2.99 17.19
CA LEU A 94 -27.53 3.50 15.84
C LEU A 94 -27.65 2.38 14.81
N MET A 95 -26.87 1.32 14.94
CA MET A 95 -26.95 0.13 14.09
C MET A 95 -28.29 -0.59 14.29
N VAL A 96 -28.75 -0.71 15.56
CA VAL A 96 -30.05 -1.32 15.89
C VAL A 96 -31.20 -0.46 15.33
N ASP A 97 -31.15 0.84 15.52
CA ASP A 97 -32.15 1.78 14.98
C ASP A 97 -32.21 1.73 13.45
N ALA A 98 -31.07 1.53 12.79
CA ALA A 98 -30.98 1.31 11.34
C ALA A 98 -31.43 -0.09 10.90
N GLN A 99 -31.90 -0.95 11.80
CA GLN A 99 -32.34 -2.33 11.53
C GLN A 99 -31.24 -3.21 10.90
N GLN A 100 -29.97 -2.98 11.27
CA GLN A 100 -28.82 -3.71 10.71
C GLN A 100 -28.29 -4.80 11.67
N GLU A 101 -28.89 -4.99 12.85
CA GLU A 101 -28.39 -5.95 13.84
C GLU A 101 -28.44 -7.38 13.34
N ASP A 102 -29.50 -7.77 12.62
CA ASP A 102 -29.63 -9.14 12.10
C ASP A 102 -28.50 -9.47 11.11
N ILE A 103 -28.21 -8.61 10.15
CA ILE A 103 -27.09 -8.81 9.20
C ILE A 103 -25.74 -8.84 9.90
N TYR A 104 -25.59 -8.02 10.94
CA TYR A 104 -24.38 -8.02 11.76
C TYR A 104 -24.17 -9.37 12.46
N ARG A 105 -25.20 -9.86 13.16
CA ARG A 105 -25.13 -11.08 13.98
C ARG A 105 -25.13 -12.36 13.15
N SER A 106 -25.95 -12.42 12.09
CA SER A 106 -26.14 -13.64 11.30
C SER A 106 -25.13 -13.82 10.19
N LEU A 107 -24.57 -12.73 9.64
CA LEU A 107 -23.67 -12.78 8.49
C LEU A 107 -22.28 -12.22 8.78
N MET A 108 -22.18 -10.94 9.19
CA MET A 108 -20.88 -10.24 9.23
C MET A 108 -19.94 -10.81 10.30
N LEU A 109 -20.44 -11.00 11.51
CA LEU A 109 -19.65 -11.49 12.64
C LEU A 109 -19.20 -12.96 12.46
N PRO A 110 -20.05 -13.90 12.00
CA PRO A 110 -19.61 -15.24 11.64
C PRO A 110 -18.60 -15.25 10.48
N SER A 111 -18.81 -14.42 9.46
CA SER A 111 -17.86 -14.30 8.33
C SER A 111 -16.48 -13.85 8.77
N LEU A 112 -16.40 -12.92 9.74
CA LEU A 112 -15.13 -12.48 10.29
C LEU A 112 -14.35 -13.63 10.96
N LYS A 113 -15.03 -14.52 11.69
CA LYS A 113 -14.40 -15.75 12.24
C LYS A 113 -13.80 -16.63 11.15
N THR A 114 -14.51 -16.80 10.05
CA THR A 114 -14.04 -17.58 8.88
C THR A 114 -12.82 -16.92 8.24
N ILE A 115 -12.84 -15.61 8.11
CA ILE A 115 -11.69 -14.85 7.57
C ILE A 115 -10.47 -15.01 8.48
N ILE A 116 -10.63 -14.85 9.79
CA ILE A 116 -9.55 -15.06 10.76
C ILE A 116 -8.99 -16.50 10.67
N ALA A 117 -9.86 -17.50 10.56
CA ALA A 117 -9.41 -18.88 10.38
C ALA A 117 -8.63 -19.07 9.08
N ALA A 118 -9.07 -18.49 7.97
CA ALA A 118 -8.38 -18.53 6.69
C ALA A 118 -7.03 -17.84 6.74
N GLU A 119 -6.92 -16.66 7.37
CA GLU A 119 -5.65 -15.96 7.59
C GLU A 119 -4.68 -16.74 8.49
N MET A 120 -5.23 -17.43 9.50
CA MET A 120 -4.42 -18.28 10.39
C MET A 120 -3.92 -19.54 9.70
N THR A 121 -4.74 -20.15 8.86
CA THR A 121 -4.35 -21.31 8.05
C THR A 121 -3.31 -20.92 7.02
N GLY A 122 -3.46 -19.74 6.41
CA GLY A 122 -2.58 -19.24 5.38
C GLY A 122 -2.76 -19.98 4.04
N MET A 123 -1.89 -19.64 3.09
CA MET A 123 -1.87 -20.22 1.75
C MET A 123 -0.52 -20.90 1.50
N PRO A 124 -0.49 -22.17 1.06
CA PRO A 124 0.76 -22.86 0.78
C PRO A 124 1.48 -22.20 -0.39
N MET A 125 2.79 -21.98 -0.24
CA MET A 125 3.65 -21.38 -1.25
C MET A 125 4.73 -22.38 -1.68
N ASP A 126 4.88 -22.54 -2.98
CA ASP A 126 5.99 -23.30 -3.56
C ASP A 126 7.17 -22.38 -3.88
N LYS A 127 8.33 -22.68 -3.30
CA LYS A 127 9.54 -21.84 -3.40
C LYS A 127 10.05 -21.72 -4.84
N ASP A 128 10.02 -22.84 -5.57
CA ASP A 128 10.59 -22.87 -6.91
C ASP A 128 9.68 -22.09 -7.89
N SER A 129 8.37 -22.22 -7.71
CA SER A 129 7.39 -21.42 -8.46
C SER A 129 7.49 -19.92 -8.13
N VAL A 130 7.68 -19.54 -6.86
CA VAL A 130 7.91 -18.14 -6.46
C VAL A 130 9.18 -17.61 -7.10
N LYS A 131 10.27 -18.39 -7.07
CA LYS A 131 11.55 -18.02 -7.70
C LYS A 131 11.43 -17.86 -9.21
N ALA A 132 10.79 -18.81 -9.89
CA ALA A 132 10.54 -18.73 -11.34
C ALA A 132 9.70 -17.48 -11.71
N CYS A 133 8.66 -17.19 -10.93
CA CYS A 133 7.85 -15.98 -11.10
C CYS A 133 8.69 -14.71 -10.90
N GLU A 134 9.52 -14.66 -9.85
CA GLU A 134 10.42 -13.54 -9.59
C GLU A 134 11.36 -13.28 -10.75
N ASP A 135 12.00 -14.34 -11.27
CA ASP A 135 12.98 -14.23 -12.35
C ASP A 135 12.28 -13.74 -13.65
N HIS A 136 11.10 -14.28 -13.96
CA HIS A 136 10.29 -13.79 -15.08
C HIS A 136 9.92 -12.31 -14.93
N ILE A 137 9.42 -11.90 -13.77
CA ILE A 137 9.03 -10.49 -13.55
C ILE A 137 10.25 -9.56 -13.58
N LYS A 138 11.42 -9.99 -13.07
CA LYS A 138 12.67 -9.23 -13.22
C LYS A 138 13.04 -9.03 -14.68
N GLN A 139 12.88 -10.03 -15.52
CA GLN A 139 13.10 -9.91 -16.94
C GLN A 139 12.14 -8.88 -17.58
N VAL A 140 10.85 -8.94 -17.26
CA VAL A 140 9.86 -7.94 -17.73
C VAL A 140 10.24 -6.51 -17.29
N VAL A 141 10.73 -6.33 -16.06
CA VAL A 141 11.23 -5.02 -15.59
C VAL A 141 12.43 -4.56 -16.41
N GLN A 142 13.39 -5.45 -16.69
CA GLN A 142 14.58 -5.11 -17.48
C GLN A 142 14.22 -4.74 -18.91
N GLU A 143 13.37 -5.52 -19.58
CA GLU A 143 12.91 -5.26 -20.95
C GLU A 143 12.16 -3.94 -21.06
N SER A 144 11.18 -3.72 -20.16
CA SER A 144 10.44 -2.47 -20.15
C SER A 144 11.32 -1.25 -19.80
N LYS A 145 12.27 -1.41 -18.88
CA LYS A 145 13.25 -0.38 -18.55
C LYS A 145 14.16 -0.08 -19.74
N HIS A 146 14.60 -1.09 -20.49
CA HIS A 146 15.41 -0.92 -21.68
C HIS A 146 14.67 -0.08 -22.74
N ILE A 147 13.38 -0.35 -22.98
CA ILE A 147 12.55 0.44 -23.89
C ILE A 147 12.48 1.90 -23.42
N ILE A 148 12.22 2.11 -22.12
CA ILE A 148 12.12 3.46 -21.54
C ILE A 148 13.45 4.21 -21.67
N ASP A 149 14.56 3.62 -21.22
CA ASP A 149 15.87 4.29 -21.16
C ASP A 149 16.42 4.67 -22.55
N ASN A 150 16.10 3.87 -23.57
CA ASN A 150 16.53 4.14 -24.96
C ASN A 150 15.54 4.98 -25.77
N HIS A 151 14.42 5.38 -25.18
CA HIS A 151 13.42 6.16 -25.89
C HIS A 151 13.93 7.59 -26.14
N PRO A 152 13.83 8.16 -27.37
CA PRO A 152 14.40 9.48 -27.71
C PRO A 152 13.90 10.60 -26.79
N ILE A 153 12.66 10.56 -26.35
CA ILE A 153 12.06 11.54 -25.43
C ILE A 153 12.72 11.43 -24.05
N ILE A 154 12.94 10.21 -23.55
CA ILE A 154 13.61 10.00 -22.25
C ILE A 154 15.06 10.47 -22.30
N LEU A 155 15.78 10.26 -23.39
CA LEU A 155 17.16 10.78 -23.56
C LEU A 155 17.20 12.31 -23.47
N LYS A 156 16.20 13.01 -24.03
CA LYS A 156 16.06 14.47 -23.85
C LYS A 156 15.81 14.85 -22.39
N VAL A 157 14.91 14.13 -21.69
CA VAL A 157 14.63 14.36 -20.27
C VAL A 157 15.88 14.12 -19.42
N VAL A 158 16.62 13.03 -19.67
CA VAL A 158 17.89 12.75 -18.96
C VAL A 158 18.91 13.86 -19.19
N THR A 159 19.02 14.37 -20.41
CA THR A 159 19.92 15.51 -20.72
C THR A 159 19.52 16.76 -19.93
N LYS A 160 18.21 17.05 -19.83
CA LYS A 160 17.69 18.16 -19.01
C LYS A 160 18.03 17.96 -17.53
N LEU A 161 17.79 16.76 -16.98
CA LEU A 161 18.11 16.44 -15.58
C LEU A 161 19.61 16.60 -15.28
N ARG A 162 20.48 16.19 -16.19
CA ARG A 162 21.94 16.38 -16.06
C ARG A 162 22.32 17.87 -16.04
N THR A 163 21.73 18.66 -16.93
CA THR A 163 21.93 20.09 -16.99
C THR A 163 21.47 20.79 -15.71
N GLU A 164 20.30 20.43 -15.19
CA GLU A 164 19.79 20.96 -13.93
C GLU A 164 20.70 20.60 -12.73
N ALA A 165 21.16 19.34 -12.67
CA ALA A 165 22.09 18.88 -11.64
C ALA A 165 23.40 19.65 -11.69
N MET A 166 23.94 19.90 -12.90
CA MET A 166 25.14 20.71 -13.13
C MET A 166 24.91 22.14 -12.62
N HIS A 167 23.86 22.82 -13.05
CA HIS A 167 23.54 24.18 -12.62
C HIS A 167 23.38 24.29 -11.10
N LYS A 168 22.64 23.36 -10.49
CA LYS A 168 22.43 23.32 -9.04
C LYS A 168 23.75 23.18 -8.29
N LYS A 169 24.63 22.29 -8.74
CA LYS A 169 25.96 22.11 -8.13
C LYS A 169 26.85 23.33 -8.33
N ASN A 170 26.95 23.83 -9.56
CA ASN A 170 27.80 24.96 -9.90
C ASN A 170 27.37 26.25 -9.18
N ALA A 171 26.07 26.46 -8.94
CA ALA A 171 25.57 27.58 -8.16
C ALA A 171 26.04 27.59 -6.70
N THR A 172 26.46 26.44 -6.17
CA THR A 172 27.01 26.33 -4.79
C THR A 172 28.51 26.49 -4.72
N LEU A 173 29.20 26.57 -5.87
CA LEU A 173 30.66 26.62 -5.96
C LEU A 173 31.13 28.06 -6.23
N LYS A 174 32.13 28.51 -5.47
CA LYS A 174 32.67 29.89 -5.58
C LYS A 174 33.75 30.07 -6.64
N THR A 175 34.45 29.02 -7.09
CA THR A 175 35.68 29.16 -7.87
C THR A 175 35.83 28.27 -9.09
N ILE A 176 35.24 27.06 -9.11
CA ILE A 176 35.42 26.11 -10.23
C ILE A 176 34.04 25.58 -10.63
N GLN A 177 33.68 25.81 -11.91
CA GLN A 177 32.48 25.20 -12.49
C GLN A 177 32.84 23.85 -13.10
N HIS A 178 32.00 22.85 -12.85
CA HIS A 178 32.12 21.51 -13.40
C HIS A 178 31.39 21.43 -14.76
N PRO A 179 32.00 20.83 -15.80
CA PRO A 179 31.34 20.59 -17.06
C PRO A 179 30.31 19.48 -16.94
N ILE A 180 29.33 19.41 -17.87
CA ILE A 180 28.18 18.52 -17.85
C ILE A 180 28.57 17.04 -17.87
N GLU A 181 29.72 16.69 -18.42
CA GLU A 181 30.24 15.32 -18.50
C GLU A 181 30.53 14.69 -17.14
N LYS A 182 30.72 15.52 -16.11
CA LYS A 182 30.93 15.07 -14.73
C LYS A 182 29.61 14.69 -14.02
N PHE A 183 28.46 14.93 -14.63
CA PHE A 183 27.16 14.65 -14.04
C PHE A 183 26.52 13.47 -14.74
N THR A 184 26.05 12.53 -13.96
CA THR A 184 25.20 11.43 -14.41
C THR A 184 23.77 11.69 -13.93
N ALA A 185 22.79 11.40 -14.75
CA ALA A 185 21.39 11.37 -14.36
C ALA A 185 20.72 10.21 -15.08
N GLU A 186 19.79 9.58 -14.41
CA GLU A 186 18.95 8.53 -14.95
C GLU A 186 17.50 8.92 -14.79
N PHE A 187 16.66 8.52 -15.74
CA PHE A 187 15.24 8.66 -15.59
C PHE A 187 14.71 7.57 -14.63
N ASN A 188 13.99 7.98 -13.60
CA ASN A 188 13.38 7.09 -12.65
C ASN A 188 11.87 7.00 -12.91
N PRO A 189 11.36 5.90 -13.52
CA PRO A 189 9.93 5.71 -13.77
C PRO A 189 9.09 5.56 -12.50
N GLY A 190 9.72 5.42 -11.32
CA GLY A 190 9.08 5.46 -10.02
C GLY A 190 8.91 6.86 -9.42
N SER A 191 9.62 7.88 -9.95
CA SER A 191 9.59 9.24 -9.42
C SER A 191 8.38 10.04 -9.91
N PRO A 192 7.43 10.43 -9.02
CA PRO A 192 6.28 11.24 -9.45
C PRO A 192 6.69 12.59 -10.06
N ILE A 193 7.77 13.20 -9.56
CA ILE A 193 8.25 14.49 -10.05
C ILE A 193 8.75 14.38 -11.49
N GLN A 194 9.56 13.36 -11.78
CA GLN A 194 10.09 13.15 -13.14
C GLN A 194 8.99 12.73 -14.12
N LEU A 195 8.00 11.95 -13.64
CA LEU A 195 6.85 11.57 -14.45
C LEU A 195 5.94 12.76 -14.77
N ILE A 196 5.72 13.67 -13.81
CA ILE A 196 4.96 14.92 -14.06
C ILE A 196 5.67 15.76 -15.13
N GLU A 197 6.97 15.93 -15.02
CA GLU A 197 7.77 16.66 -16.00
C GLU A 197 7.74 15.99 -17.38
N LEU A 198 7.85 14.67 -17.44
CA LEU A 198 7.75 13.92 -18.68
C LEU A 198 6.37 14.07 -19.33
N LEU A 199 5.29 13.75 -18.59
CA LEU A 199 3.94 13.66 -19.15
C LEU A 199 3.34 15.02 -19.48
N TYR A 200 3.51 15.98 -18.59
CA TYR A 200 2.81 17.27 -18.67
C TYR A 200 3.71 18.42 -19.05
N GLY A 201 5.03 18.30 -18.85
CA GLY A 201 6.01 19.32 -19.24
C GLY A 201 6.67 19.04 -20.60
N THR A 202 7.05 17.79 -20.87
CA THR A 202 7.79 17.43 -22.10
C THR A 202 6.86 16.93 -23.21
N LEU A 203 5.86 16.09 -22.86
CA LEU A 203 4.89 15.53 -23.80
C LEU A 203 3.62 16.38 -23.93
N GLU A 204 3.45 17.38 -23.07
CA GLU A 204 2.31 18.31 -23.05
C GLU A 204 0.94 17.60 -23.05
N LEU A 205 0.86 16.39 -22.48
CA LEU A 205 -0.35 15.61 -22.41
C LEU A 205 -1.36 16.25 -21.42
N PRO A 206 -2.67 16.05 -21.59
CA PRO A 206 -3.67 16.66 -20.73
C PRO A 206 -3.65 16.07 -19.30
N VAL A 207 -3.87 16.91 -18.27
CA VAL A 207 -3.99 16.47 -16.88
C VAL A 207 -5.39 15.91 -16.65
N LEU A 208 -5.57 14.59 -16.78
CA LEU A 208 -6.86 13.91 -16.62
C LEU A 208 -7.27 13.73 -15.16
N PHE A 209 -6.31 13.48 -14.27
CA PHE A 209 -6.57 13.15 -12.86
C PHE A 209 -5.64 13.93 -11.94
N LYS A 210 -6.19 14.42 -10.82
CA LYS A 210 -5.45 15.11 -9.76
C LYS A 210 -5.55 14.36 -8.43
N THR A 211 -4.57 14.54 -7.57
CA THR A 211 -4.58 14.09 -6.17
C THR A 211 -5.50 15.00 -5.33
N ASN A 212 -5.82 14.61 -4.10
CA ASN A 212 -6.56 15.45 -3.16
C ASN A 212 -5.84 16.78 -2.86
N THR A 213 -4.52 16.85 -3.09
CA THR A 213 -3.69 18.06 -2.94
C THR A 213 -3.59 18.87 -4.25
N GLY A 214 -4.35 18.54 -5.29
CA GLY A 214 -4.37 19.26 -6.58
C GLY A 214 -3.23 18.91 -7.54
N LYS A 215 -2.26 18.08 -7.17
CA LYS A 215 -1.15 17.69 -8.04
C LYS A 215 -1.60 16.65 -9.08
N PRO A 216 -1.05 16.65 -10.30
CA PRO A 216 -1.32 15.62 -11.30
C PRO A 216 -0.99 14.22 -10.77
N LYS A 217 -1.86 13.23 -11.05
CA LYS A 217 -1.58 11.82 -10.75
C LYS A 217 -0.67 11.22 -11.82
N THR A 218 0.12 10.21 -11.43
CA THR A 218 1.07 9.48 -12.28
C THR A 218 0.95 7.96 -12.06
N SER A 219 -0.27 7.44 -11.87
CA SER A 219 -0.51 6.00 -11.70
C SER A 219 -0.57 5.27 -13.05
N ALA A 220 -0.47 3.94 -13.04
CA ALA A 220 -0.61 3.14 -14.26
C ALA A 220 -1.93 3.41 -14.99
N LYS A 221 -3.04 3.58 -14.25
CA LYS A 221 -4.35 3.95 -14.82
C LYS A 221 -4.33 5.30 -15.57
N VAL A 222 -3.48 6.22 -15.13
CA VAL A 222 -3.31 7.51 -15.82
C VAL A 222 -2.61 7.31 -17.15
N PHE A 223 -1.56 6.48 -17.18
CA PHE A 223 -0.83 6.18 -18.43
C PHE A 223 -1.74 5.46 -19.44
N GLU A 224 -2.56 4.49 -18.97
CA GLU A 224 -3.55 3.81 -19.79
C GLU A 224 -4.59 4.80 -20.37
N ALA A 225 -5.05 5.76 -19.58
CA ALA A 225 -5.96 6.79 -20.05
C ALA A 225 -5.27 7.73 -21.07
N LEU A 226 -4.04 8.18 -20.78
CA LEU A 226 -3.28 9.07 -21.67
C LEU A 226 -2.92 8.44 -23.01
N TYR A 227 -2.82 7.11 -23.08
CA TYR A 227 -2.61 6.38 -24.34
C TYR A 227 -3.66 6.74 -25.41
N HIS A 228 -4.89 7.00 -25.01
CA HIS A 228 -5.98 7.38 -25.91
C HIS A 228 -6.03 8.89 -26.22
N HIS A 229 -5.13 9.68 -25.64
CA HIS A 229 -5.05 11.14 -25.84
C HIS A 229 -3.83 11.57 -26.68
N THR A 230 -3.20 10.63 -27.35
CA THR A 230 -2.11 10.89 -28.29
C THR A 230 -2.24 10.01 -29.52
N ASP A 231 -1.91 10.55 -30.69
CA ASP A 231 -1.83 9.81 -31.95
C ASP A 231 -0.39 9.42 -32.31
N ASP A 232 0.59 9.88 -31.54
CA ASP A 232 2.01 9.57 -31.75
C ASP A 232 2.32 8.15 -31.24
N ASP A 233 2.59 7.24 -32.17
CA ASP A 233 2.91 5.84 -31.86
C ASP A 233 4.17 5.68 -31.01
N SER A 234 5.13 6.60 -31.13
CA SER A 234 6.32 6.62 -30.25
C SER A 234 5.94 6.92 -28.81
N VAL A 235 5.04 7.88 -28.57
CA VAL A 235 4.54 8.21 -27.25
C VAL A 235 3.69 7.06 -26.67
N LYS A 236 2.87 6.42 -27.52
CA LYS A 236 2.09 5.23 -27.11
C LYS A 236 2.99 4.10 -26.64
N THR A 237 4.05 3.79 -27.37
CA THR A 237 5.04 2.75 -26.99
C THR A 237 5.71 3.09 -25.63
N LEU A 238 6.05 4.36 -25.41
CA LEU A 238 6.60 4.79 -24.13
C LEU A 238 5.60 4.63 -22.97
N LEU A 239 4.34 5.04 -23.18
CA LEU A 239 3.29 4.91 -22.16
C LEU A 239 3.02 3.44 -21.82
N GLU A 240 2.98 2.54 -22.80
CA GLU A 240 2.86 1.10 -22.57
C GLU A 240 4.04 0.53 -21.77
N ALA A 241 5.27 0.90 -22.13
CA ALA A 241 6.45 0.47 -21.40
C ALA A 241 6.43 0.97 -19.94
N LEU A 242 5.99 2.20 -19.69
CA LEU A 242 5.80 2.75 -18.34
C LEU A 242 4.72 1.99 -17.55
N VAL A 243 3.59 1.60 -18.17
CA VAL A 243 2.55 0.78 -17.53
C VAL A 243 3.10 -0.58 -17.14
N VAL A 244 3.76 -1.28 -18.07
CA VAL A 244 4.33 -2.62 -17.86
C VAL A 244 5.37 -2.57 -16.74
N ASN A 245 6.32 -1.65 -16.82
CA ASN A 245 7.37 -1.49 -15.81
C ASN A 245 6.78 -1.25 -14.41
N ARG A 246 5.81 -0.36 -14.29
CA ARG A 246 5.20 -0.02 -13.01
C ARG A 246 4.38 -1.16 -12.40
N LYS A 247 3.64 -1.91 -13.23
CA LYS A 247 2.91 -3.10 -12.79
C LYS A 247 3.89 -4.19 -12.33
N ALA A 248 4.92 -4.45 -13.09
CA ALA A 248 5.95 -5.45 -12.78
C ALA A 248 6.72 -5.09 -11.50
N LEU A 249 7.17 -3.84 -11.35
CA LEU A 249 7.82 -3.37 -10.11
C LEU A 249 6.92 -3.52 -8.88
N LYS A 250 5.62 -3.24 -9.02
CA LYS A 250 4.67 -3.45 -7.91
C LYS A 250 4.58 -4.92 -7.52
N ILE A 251 4.56 -5.83 -8.48
CA ILE A 251 4.56 -7.28 -8.21
C ILE A 251 5.82 -7.67 -7.43
N LEU A 252 7.01 -7.25 -7.88
CA LEU A 252 8.27 -7.55 -7.21
C LEU A 252 8.31 -7.01 -5.77
N THR A 253 8.01 -5.72 -5.61
CA THR A 253 8.21 -5.04 -4.32
C THR A 253 7.12 -5.33 -3.30
N THR A 254 5.92 -5.70 -3.73
CA THR A 254 4.78 -5.94 -2.84
C THR A 254 4.52 -7.43 -2.65
N PHE A 255 4.31 -8.16 -3.76
CA PHE A 255 3.89 -9.56 -3.68
C PHE A 255 5.05 -10.52 -3.52
N ILE A 256 6.08 -10.44 -4.37
CA ILE A 256 7.23 -11.35 -4.30
C ILE A 256 7.97 -11.17 -2.96
N THR A 257 8.17 -9.94 -2.50
CA THR A 257 8.75 -9.68 -1.18
C THR A 257 7.91 -10.29 -0.06
N ALA A 258 6.58 -10.16 -0.12
CA ALA A 258 5.68 -10.77 0.86
C ALA A 258 5.75 -12.30 0.82
N PHE A 259 5.83 -12.90 -0.38
CA PHE A 259 5.96 -14.35 -0.54
C PHE A 259 7.28 -14.89 0.04
N HIS A 260 8.39 -14.20 -0.19
CA HIS A 260 9.66 -14.57 0.43
C HIS A 260 9.63 -14.50 1.96
N ASN A 261 8.97 -13.47 2.51
CA ASN A 261 8.81 -13.31 3.95
C ASN A 261 7.84 -14.33 4.58
N ALA A 262 6.93 -14.88 3.78
CA ALA A 262 5.97 -15.89 4.20
C ALA A 262 6.55 -17.33 4.22
N ILE A 263 7.73 -17.54 3.67
CA ILE A 263 8.38 -18.85 3.66
C ILE A 263 8.96 -19.12 5.06
N ASP A 264 8.41 -20.16 5.75
CA ASP A 264 8.96 -20.64 7.00
C ASP A 264 10.20 -21.52 6.74
N THR A 265 11.36 -21.02 7.17
CA THR A 265 12.64 -21.70 7.03
C THR A 265 12.87 -22.80 8.08
N ASN A 266 12.11 -22.80 9.19
CA ASN A 266 12.33 -23.71 10.31
C ASN A 266 11.57 -25.02 10.16
N SER A 267 10.30 -24.96 9.75
CA SER A 267 9.45 -26.15 9.62
C SER A 267 9.44 -26.76 8.21
N GLY A 268 10.01 -26.07 7.23
CA GLY A 268 9.88 -26.44 5.82
C GLY A 268 8.46 -26.22 5.24
N ALA A 269 7.51 -25.88 6.07
CA ALA A 269 6.18 -25.47 5.65
C ALA A 269 6.25 -24.06 5.05
N ARG A 270 5.55 -23.84 3.94
CA ARG A 270 5.60 -22.61 3.19
C ARG A 270 4.20 -22.03 3.10
N TRP A 271 3.92 -21.14 4.02
CA TRP A 271 2.62 -20.56 4.17
C TRP A 271 2.66 -19.03 4.04
N LEU A 272 1.70 -18.47 3.34
CA LEU A 272 1.45 -17.03 3.34
C LEU A 272 0.44 -16.72 4.45
N TYR A 273 0.84 -15.90 5.42
CA TYR A 273 0.01 -15.48 6.54
C TYR A 273 -0.29 -13.98 6.51
#